data_61d9220ab2eaa63741899c5e19e6b89c
#
_entry.id   61d9220ab2eaa63741899c5e19e6b89c
#
_cell.length_a   1.000
_cell.length_b   1.000
_cell.length_c   1.000
_cell.angle_alpha   90.00
_cell.angle_beta   90.00
_cell.angle_gamma   90.00
#
_symmetry.space_group_name_H-M   'P 1'
#
loop_
_entity.id
_entity.type
_entity.pdbx_description
1 polymer ?
#
loop_
_entity_poly.entity_id
_entity_poly.type
_entity_poly.pdbx_seq_one_letter_code
_entity_poly.pdbx_strand_id
1 'polypeptide(L)'
;MTTRLSQQADAHIVDRAAALFARHGFAQTSVQAVADAVGLSKAGLLHHYPSKQALWDAVLGHADALGSSACDAVAELPLGRARDLRAVELLADVALSHPGLVALLLAPATRGEDEDPELGPISDAALRAFGVDPSTAEPERLVRVLGALGALAVLALAASQGGHGAAWRAHLIATSFDALGHARPRPDLEV
;
A
#
# COMPACT_ATOMS: atom_id res chain seq x y z
N MET A 1 -26.80 -7.26 -3.80
CA MET A 1 -26.02 -6.54 -4.84
C MET A 1 -25.63 -5.12 -4.41
N THR A 2 -26.43 -4.44 -3.61
CA THR A 2 -26.18 -3.04 -3.14
C THR A 2 -24.90 -2.88 -2.33
N THR A 3 -24.54 -3.86 -1.49
CA THR A 3 -23.37 -3.79 -0.58
C THR A 3 -22.03 -3.74 -1.31
N ARG A 4 -21.85 -4.47 -2.42
CA ARG A 4 -20.57 -4.46 -3.18
C ARG A 4 -20.33 -3.14 -3.92
N LEU A 5 -21.38 -2.54 -4.50
CA LEU A 5 -21.27 -1.25 -5.18
C LEU A 5 -20.97 -0.12 -4.19
N SER A 6 -21.57 -0.16 -3.00
CA SER A 6 -21.26 0.79 -1.92
C SER A 6 -19.80 0.64 -1.46
N GLN A 7 -19.34 -0.58 -1.21
CA GLN A 7 -17.95 -0.83 -0.80
C GLN A 7 -16.92 -0.38 -1.84
N GLN A 8 -17.20 -0.56 -3.14
CA GLN A 8 -16.32 -0.08 -4.21
C GLN A 8 -16.30 1.44 -4.30
N ALA A 9 -17.45 2.09 -4.11
CA ALA A 9 -17.52 3.56 -4.07
C ALA A 9 -16.75 4.11 -2.87
N ASP A 10 -16.91 3.51 -1.70
CA ASP A 10 -16.19 3.91 -0.48
C ASP A 10 -14.68 3.71 -0.63
N ALA A 11 -14.23 2.57 -1.18
CA ALA A 11 -12.81 2.31 -1.46
C ALA A 11 -12.21 3.34 -2.43
N HIS A 12 -12.96 3.75 -3.46
CA HIS A 12 -12.53 4.79 -4.40
C HIS A 12 -12.40 6.16 -3.71
N ILE A 13 -13.36 6.54 -2.88
CA ILE A 13 -13.30 7.80 -2.12
C ILE A 13 -12.07 7.81 -1.22
N VAL A 14 -11.86 6.73 -0.48
CA VAL A 14 -10.73 6.57 0.45
C VAL A 14 -9.37 6.64 -0.28
N ASP A 15 -9.22 5.96 -1.42
CA ASP A 15 -7.98 6.01 -2.19
C ASP A 15 -7.69 7.40 -2.78
N ARG A 16 -8.72 8.09 -3.29
CA ARG A 16 -8.57 9.47 -3.78
C ARG A 16 -8.24 10.45 -2.67
N ALA A 17 -8.85 10.28 -1.49
CA ALA A 17 -8.53 11.07 -0.30
C ALA A 17 -7.08 10.83 0.13
N ALA A 18 -6.63 9.59 0.17
CA ALA A 18 -5.25 9.21 0.47
C ALA A 18 -4.25 9.89 -0.48
N ALA A 19 -4.53 9.90 -1.78
CA ALA A 19 -3.69 10.58 -2.78
C ALA A 19 -3.57 12.10 -2.52
N LEU A 20 -4.66 12.76 -2.11
CA LEU A 20 -4.64 14.19 -1.78
C LEU A 20 -3.91 14.46 -0.46
N PHE A 21 -4.11 13.64 0.55
CA PHE A 21 -3.37 13.72 1.81
C PHE A 21 -1.87 13.48 1.57
N ALA A 22 -1.53 12.49 0.74
CA ALA A 22 -0.14 12.25 0.32
C ALA A 22 0.51 13.47 -0.33
N ARG A 23 -0.23 14.17 -1.16
CA ARG A 23 0.29 15.32 -1.94
C ARG A 23 0.37 16.61 -1.15
N HIS A 24 -0.62 16.90 -0.33
CA HIS A 24 -0.79 18.22 0.30
C HIS A 24 -0.64 18.19 1.82
N GLY A 25 -0.56 17.01 2.45
CA GLY A 25 -0.67 16.83 3.90
C GLY A 25 -2.12 16.90 4.38
N PHE A 26 -2.35 16.35 5.58
CA PHE A 26 -3.66 16.39 6.22
C PHE A 26 -4.16 17.83 6.42
N ALA A 27 -3.31 18.70 6.97
CA ALA A 27 -3.68 20.09 7.33
C ALA A 27 -4.20 20.88 6.11
N GLN A 28 -3.50 20.81 4.98
CA GLN A 28 -3.77 21.58 3.76
C GLN A 28 -4.86 20.98 2.86
N THR A 29 -5.25 19.73 3.07
CA THR A 29 -6.32 19.10 2.30
C THR A 29 -7.69 19.53 2.83
N SER A 30 -8.55 20.06 1.96
CA SER A 30 -9.91 20.41 2.30
C SER A 30 -10.91 19.32 1.92
N VAL A 31 -12.02 19.22 2.67
CA VAL A 31 -13.15 18.32 2.35
C VAL A 31 -13.70 18.61 0.95
N GLN A 32 -13.74 19.89 0.55
CA GLN A 32 -14.19 20.27 -0.79
C GLN A 32 -13.27 19.71 -1.88
N ALA A 33 -11.94 19.80 -1.70
CA ALA A 33 -10.99 19.27 -2.67
C ALA A 33 -11.14 17.76 -2.87
N VAL A 34 -11.42 17.02 -1.77
CA VAL A 34 -11.70 15.58 -1.88
C VAL A 34 -13.02 15.32 -2.59
N ALA A 35 -14.10 16.06 -2.24
CA ALA A 35 -15.40 15.92 -2.90
C ALA A 35 -15.30 16.15 -4.42
N ASP A 36 -14.61 17.21 -4.82
CA ASP A 36 -14.38 17.53 -6.25
C ASP A 36 -13.59 16.40 -6.96
N ALA A 37 -12.57 15.84 -6.30
CA ALA A 37 -11.75 14.79 -6.88
C ALA A 37 -12.47 13.45 -7.08
N VAL A 38 -13.58 13.21 -6.35
CA VAL A 38 -14.41 12.00 -6.48
C VAL A 38 -15.75 12.25 -7.17
N GLY A 39 -15.98 13.48 -7.66
CA GLY A 39 -17.22 13.86 -8.37
C GLY A 39 -18.45 13.96 -7.47
N LEU A 40 -18.26 14.21 -6.16
CA LEU A 40 -19.34 14.42 -5.21
C LEU A 40 -19.50 15.89 -4.84
N SER A 41 -20.70 16.28 -4.38
CA SER A 41 -20.85 17.54 -3.64
C SER A 41 -20.21 17.40 -2.24
N LYS A 42 -19.81 18.54 -1.64
CA LYS A 42 -19.32 18.55 -0.27
C LYS A 42 -20.32 17.91 0.72
N ALA A 43 -21.61 18.19 0.55
CA ALA A 43 -22.65 17.60 1.37
C ALA A 43 -22.77 16.08 1.15
N GLY A 44 -22.60 15.62 -0.09
CA GLY A 44 -22.57 14.20 -0.43
C GLY A 44 -21.40 13.49 0.24
N LEU A 45 -20.18 14.05 0.17
CA LEU A 45 -19.02 13.48 0.86
C LEU A 45 -19.21 13.47 2.38
N LEU A 46 -19.74 14.57 2.98
CA LEU A 46 -19.99 14.65 4.41
C LEU A 46 -21.10 13.71 4.90
N HIS A 47 -21.96 13.23 3.99
CA HIS A 47 -22.92 12.19 4.31
C HIS A 47 -22.22 10.81 4.55
N HIS A 48 -21.16 10.53 3.78
CA HIS A 48 -20.33 9.33 3.98
C HIS A 48 -19.33 9.49 5.14
N TYR A 49 -18.68 10.64 5.21
CA TYR A 49 -17.64 10.95 6.20
C TYR A 49 -17.92 12.30 6.83
N PRO A 50 -18.49 12.37 8.05
CA PRO A 50 -19.03 13.60 8.65
C PRO A 50 -17.99 14.69 8.93
N SER A 51 -16.70 14.38 8.84
CA SER A 51 -15.61 15.35 9.02
C SER A 51 -14.37 14.93 8.22
N LYS A 52 -13.39 15.85 8.08
CA LYS A 52 -12.08 15.52 7.50
C LYS A 52 -11.35 14.47 8.34
N GLN A 53 -11.49 14.53 9.68
CA GLN A 53 -10.92 13.54 10.58
C GLN A 53 -11.54 12.15 10.35
N ALA A 54 -12.87 12.05 10.25
CA ALA A 54 -13.54 10.78 9.96
C ALA A 54 -13.10 10.18 8.61
N LEU A 55 -12.84 11.02 7.62
CA LEU A 55 -12.31 10.57 6.34
C LEU A 55 -10.85 10.09 6.48
N TRP A 56 -10.02 10.77 7.25
CA TRP A 56 -8.65 10.36 7.55
C TRP A 56 -8.63 9.02 8.28
N ASP A 57 -9.44 8.87 9.33
CA ASP A 57 -9.58 7.62 10.08
C ASP A 57 -10.03 6.46 9.18
N ALA A 58 -10.93 6.74 8.22
CA ALA A 58 -11.35 5.73 7.23
C ALA A 58 -10.22 5.36 6.27
N VAL A 59 -9.36 6.30 5.87
CA VAL A 59 -8.16 6.02 5.06
C VAL A 59 -7.21 5.10 5.81
N LEU A 60 -6.89 5.42 7.08
CA LEU A 60 -6.01 4.60 7.90
C LEU A 60 -6.61 3.21 8.16
N GLY A 61 -7.88 3.14 8.52
CA GLY A 61 -8.58 1.87 8.76
C GLY A 61 -8.66 0.99 7.52
N HIS A 62 -8.83 1.58 6.33
CA HIS A 62 -8.83 0.82 5.07
C HIS A 62 -7.45 0.25 4.75
N ALA A 63 -6.40 1.03 4.94
CA ALA A 63 -5.03 0.57 4.73
C ALA A 63 -4.64 -0.55 5.71
N ASP A 64 -5.01 -0.41 7.00
CA ASP A 64 -4.79 -1.46 8.00
C ASP A 64 -5.55 -2.75 7.65
N ALA A 65 -6.81 -2.66 7.22
CA ALA A 65 -7.61 -3.80 6.80
C ALA A 65 -6.99 -4.54 5.59
N LEU A 66 -6.45 -3.81 4.61
CA LEU A 66 -5.75 -4.40 3.46
C LEU A 66 -4.46 -5.09 3.89
N GLY A 67 -3.66 -4.46 4.75
CA GLY A 67 -2.44 -5.04 5.31
C GLY A 67 -2.71 -6.29 6.14
N SER A 68 -3.70 -6.24 7.02
CA SER A 68 -4.12 -7.37 7.85
C SER A 68 -4.64 -8.53 6.99
N SER A 69 -5.45 -8.25 5.96
CA SER A 69 -5.92 -9.28 5.03
C SER A 69 -4.78 -9.96 4.28
N ALA A 70 -3.76 -9.22 3.87
CA ALA A 70 -2.57 -9.80 3.25
C ALA A 70 -1.78 -10.68 4.23
N CYS A 71 -1.64 -10.25 5.49
CA CYS A 71 -1.00 -11.00 6.56
C CYS A 71 -1.74 -12.32 6.84
N ASP A 72 -3.06 -12.28 6.99
CA ASP A 72 -3.90 -13.44 7.24
C ASP A 72 -3.82 -14.46 6.10
N ALA A 73 -3.80 -13.98 4.86
CA ALA A 73 -3.72 -14.84 3.66
C ALA A 73 -2.39 -15.61 3.53
N VAL A 74 -1.36 -15.22 4.27
CA VAL A 74 -0.06 -15.92 4.31
C VAL A 74 0.22 -16.57 5.66
N ALA A 75 -0.66 -16.45 6.65
CA ALA A 75 -0.42 -16.87 8.03
C ALA A 75 -0.09 -18.37 8.15
N GLU A 76 -0.77 -19.22 7.38
CA GLU A 76 -0.58 -20.68 7.37
C GLU A 76 0.69 -21.12 6.60
N LEU A 77 1.33 -20.22 5.86
CA LEU A 77 2.54 -20.54 5.14
C LEU A 77 3.77 -20.42 6.06
N PRO A 78 4.69 -21.40 6.08
CA PRO A 78 5.93 -21.28 6.82
C PRO A 78 6.77 -20.12 6.31
N LEU A 79 7.53 -19.47 7.19
CA LEU A 79 8.46 -18.41 6.79
C LEU A 79 9.44 -18.94 5.73
N GLY A 80 9.66 -18.12 4.70
CA GLY A 80 10.56 -18.45 3.61
C GLY A 80 9.99 -18.11 2.24
N ARG A 81 10.62 -18.67 1.20
CA ARG A 81 10.41 -18.31 -0.20
C ARG A 81 8.94 -18.32 -0.66
N ALA A 82 8.18 -19.36 -0.27
CA ALA A 82 6.79 -19.51 -0.71
C ALA A 82 5.88 -18.43 -0.08
N ARG A 83 6.04 -18.17 1.22
CA ARG A 83 5.32 -17.11 1.93
C ARG A 83 5.68 -15.74 1.38
N ASP A 84 6.96 -15.48 1.16
CA ASP A 84 7.46 -14.22 0.64
C ASP A 84 6.91 -13.92 -0.77
N LEU A 85 6.91 -14.93 -1.65
CA LEU A 85 6.31 -14.77 -2.97
C LEU A 85 4.81 -14.44 -2.88
N ARG A 86 4.08 -15.18 -2.04
CA ARG A 86 2.65 -14.95 -1.86
C ARG A 86 2.36 -13.57 -1.27
N ALA A 87 3.15 -13.12 -0.30
CA ALA A 87 3.05 -11.78 0.27
C ALA A 87 3.28 -10.69 -0.80
N VAL A 88 4.32 -10.83 -1.63
CA VAL A 88 4.60 -9.90 -2.74
C VAL A 88 3.44 -9.86 -3.74
N GLU A 89 2.88 -11.03 -4.13
CA GLU A 89 1.73 -11.08 -5.04
C GLU A 89 0.52 -10.32 -4.51
N LEU A 90 0.15 -10.57 -3.24
CA LEU A 90 -1.00 -9.93 -2.59
C LEU A 90 -0.80 -8.43 -2.46
N LEU A 91 0.38 -8.00 -2.00
CA LEU A 91 0.70 -6.60 -1.84
C LEU A 91 0.85 -5.87 -3.18
N ALA A 92 1.27 -6.57 -4.25
CA ALA A 92 1.26 -6.02 -5.61
C ALA A 92 -0.17 -5.73 -6.09
N ASP A 93 -1.10 -6.64 -5.84
CA ASP A 93 -2.51 -6.45 -6.19
C ASP A 93 -3.13 -5.28 -5.40
N VAL A 94 -2.84 -5.18 -4.12
CA VAL A 94 -3.23 -4.05 -3.28
C VAL A 94 -2.65 -2.74 -3.82
N ALA A 95 -1.35 -2.69 -4.09
CA ALA A 95 -0.66 -1.48 -4.53
C ALA A 95 -1.16 -0.98 -5.91
N LEU A 96 -1.43 -1.89 -6.84
CA LEU A 96 -1.98 -1.55 -8.16
C LEU A 96 -3.44 -1.09 -8.09
N SER A 97 -4.21 -1.60 -7.11
CA SER A 97 -5.62 -1.25 -6.93
C SER A 97 -5.82 0.03 -6.12
N HIS A 98 -4.84 0.39 -5.26
CA HIS A 98 -4.93 1.50 -4.32
C HIS A 98 -3.69 2.43 -4.40
N PRO A 99 -3.44 3.07 -5.56
CA PRO A 99 -2.25 3.92 -5.75
C PRO A 99 -2.23 5.14 -4.81
N GLY A 100 -3.40 5.64 -4.40
CA GLY A 100 -3.49 6.74 -3.45
C GLY A 100 -2.98 6.36 -2.05
N LEU A 101 -3.34 5.16 -1.58
CA LEU A 101 -2.80 4.62 -0.32
C LEU A 101 -1.29 4.40 -0.40
N VAL A 102 -0.78 3.87 -1.52
CA VAL A 102 0.66 3.69 -1.73
C VAL A 102 1.40 5.02 -1.68
N ALA A 103 0.85 6.07 -2.32
CA ALA A 103 1.43 7.41 -2.27
C ALA A 103 1.47 7.95 -0.84
N LEU A 104 0.43 7.69 -0.04
CA LEU A 104 0.36 8.11 1.36
C LEU A 104 1.41 7.39 2.22
N LEU A 105 1.61 6.08 2.00
CA LEU A 105 2.63 5.30 2.71
C LEU A 105 4.06 5.77 2.43
N LEU A 106 4.32 6.25 1.20
CA LEU A 106 5.62 6.78 0.81
C LEU A 106 5.84 8.23 1.23
N ALA A 107 4.78 8.97 1.59
CA ALA A 107 4.87 10.39 1.91
C ALA A 107 5.86 10.72 3.04
N PRO A 108 5.97 9.95 4.16
CA PRO A 108 6.95 10.21 5.21
C PRO A 108 8.40 10.09 4.73
N ALA A 109 8.69 9.18 3.80
CA ALA A 109 10.04 9.03 3.25
C ALA A 109 10.47 10.20 2.35
N THR A 110 9.52 11.00 1.88
CA THR A 110 9.75 12.15 0.98
C THR A 110 9.54 13.50 1.66
N ARG A 111 8.98 13.52 2.86
CA ARG A 111 8.74 14.69 3.72
C ARG A 111 9.61 14.59 4.96
N GLY A 112 9.98 15.71 5.58
CA GLY A 112 10.70 15.71 6.86
C GLY A 112 9.86 15.15 8.00
N GLU A 113 10.51 14.75 9.10
CA GLU A 113 9.95 14.02 10.25
C GLU A 113 8.85 14.76 11.02
N ASP A 114 8.51 16.00 10.66
CA ASP A 114 7.64 16.87 11.48
C ASP A 114 6.13 16.81 11.13
N GLU A 115 5.69 16.02 10.13
CA GLU A 115 4.35 16.26 9.59
C GLU A 115 3.27 15.19 9.86
N ASP A 116 3.55 13.92 10.18
CA ASP A 116 2.47 12.97 10.54
C ASP A 116 2.99 11.68 11.23
N PRO A 117 2.95 11.59 12.58
CA PRO A 117 3.38 10.39 13.32
C PRO A 117 2.40 9.19 13.21
N GLU A 118 1.21 9.37 12.62
CA GLU A 118 0.15 8.34 12.62
C GLU A 118 0.26 7.28 11.50
N LEU A 119 1.26 7.37 10.61
CA LEU A 119 1.44 6.42 9.49
C LEU A 119 2.21 5.13 9.84
N GLY A 120 2.75 5.03 11.07
CA GLY A 120 3.51 3.87 11.55
C GLY A 120 2.78 2.52 11.41
N PRO A 121 1.50 2.39 11.86
CA PRO A 121 0.79 1.11 11.85
C PRO A 121 0.61 0.47 10.47
N ILE A 122 0.57 1.26 9.41
CA ILE A 122 0.36 0.78 8.04
C ILE A 122 1.58 0.03 7.52
N SER A 123 2.78 0.53 7.84
CA SER A 123 4.04 -0.10 7.48
C SER A 123 4.24 -1.44 8.19
N ASP A 124 3.79 -1.53 9.45
CA ASP A 124 3.94 -2.73 10.27
C ASP A 124 3.12 -3.92 9.77
N ALA A 125 1.91 -3.70 9.26
CA ALA A 125 1.08 -4.78 8.70
C ALA A 125 1.73 -5.42 7.48
N ALA A 126 2.33 -4.62 6.59
CA ALA A 126 3.06 -5.13 5.43
C ALA A 126 4.31 -5.92 5.85
N LEU A 127 5.07 -5.48 6.86
CA LEU A 127 6.23 -6.18 7.38
C LEU A 127 5.85 -7.53 8.00
N ARG A 128 4.74 -7.58 8.75
CA ARG A 128 4.23 -8.83 9.35
C ARG A 128 3.87 -9.90 8.31
N ALA A 129 3.44 -9.53 7.10
CA ALA A 129 3.20 -10.49 6.04
C ALA A 129 4.46 -11.30 5.68
N PHE A 130 5.65 -10.68 5.81
CA PHE A 130 6.96 -11.32 5.64
C PHE A 130 7.51 -11.95 6.93
N GLY A 131 6.76 -11.95 8.02
CA GLY A 131 7.20 -12.40 9.33
C GLY A 131 8.28 -11.52 9.94
N VAL A 132 8.29 -10.23 9.61
CA VAL A 132 9.25 -9.24 10.10
C VAL A 132 8.60 -8.37 11.17
N ASP A 133 9.21 -8.33 12.35
CA ASP A 133 8.95 -7.37 13.41
C ASP A 133 10.11 -6.36 13.42
N PRO A 134 9.86 -5.05 13.17
CA PRO A 134 10.93 -4.06 13.08
C PRO A 134 11.80 -3.96 14.34
N SER A 135 11.25 -4.31 15.50
CA SER A 135 11.95 -4.20 16.79
C SER A 135 12.92 -5.36 17.06
N THR A 136 12.72 -6.51 16.42
CA THR A 136 13.47 -7.74 16.71
C THR A 136 14.11 -8.40 15.49
N ALA A 137 13.78 -7.92 14.28
CA ALA A 137 14.27 -8.53 13.04
C ALA A 137 15.77 -8.33 12.83
N GLU A 138 16.40 -9.33 12.23
CA GLU A 138 17.77 -9.20 11.73
C GLU A 138 17.87 -8.07 10.71
N PRO A 139 18.89 -7.16 10.81
CA PRO A 139 19.02 -5.99 9.96
C PRO A 139 19.00 -6.31 8.46
N GLU A 140 19.66 -7.40 8.03
CA GLU A 140 19.68 -7.80 6.63
C GLU A 140 18.26 -8.14 6.12
N ARG A 141 17.49 -8.91 6.91
CA ARG A 141 16.12 -9.28 6.55
C ARG A 141 15.22 -8.06 6.49
N LEU A 142 15.32 -7.17 7.46
CA LEU A 142 14.53 -5.93 7.49
C LEU A 142 14.82 -5.05 6.26
N VAL A 143 16.10 -4.83 5.94
CA VAL A 143 16.51 -4.03 4.77
C VAL A 143 16.02 -4.64 3.46
N ARG A 144 16.10 -5.97 3.30
CA ARG A 144 15.60 -6.67 2.11
C ARG A 144 14.09 -6.54 1.95
N VAL A 145 13.34 -6.69 3.03
CA VAL A 145 11.86 -6.53 2.99
C VAL A 145 11.48 -5.08 2.71
N LEU A 146 12.12 -4.11 3.36
CA LEU A 146 11.91 -2.69 3.07
C LEU A 146 12.26 -2.35 1.61
N GLY A 147 13.36 -2.90 1.08
CA GLY A 147 13.74 -2.74 -0.32
C GLY A 147 12.70 -3.33 -1.29
N ALA A 148 12.17 -4.51 -0.98
CA ALA A 148 11.11 -5.16 -1.77
C ALA A 148 9.81 -4.35 -1.75
N LEU A 149 9.38 -3.87 -0.57
CA LEU A 149 8.20 -3.02 -0.41
C LEU A 149 8.37 -1.66 -1.09
N GLY A 150 9.56 -1.05 -0.97
CA GLY A 150 9.89 0.19 -1.65
C GLY A 150 9.87 0.07 -3.17
N ALA A 151 10.48 -0.99 -3.71
CA ALA A 151 10.44 -1.27 -5.15
C ALA A 151 8.99 -1.46 -5.63
N LEU A 152 8.20 -2.26 -4.91
CA LEU A 152 6.79 -2.52 -5.21
C LEU A 152 5.97 -1.23 -5.22
N ALA A 153 6.12 -0.40 -4.19
CA ALA A 153 5.38 0.85 -4.06
C ALA A 153 5.72 1.85 -5.18
N VAL A 154 7.00 2.08 -5.44
CA VAL A 154 7.46 2.99 -6.50
C VAL A 154 7.03 2.52 -7.88
N LEU A 155 7.19 1.23 -8.17
CA LEU A 155 6.82 0.67 -9.47
C LEU A 155 5.30 0.64 -9.66
N ALA A 156 4.51 0.38 -8.60
CA ALA A 156 3.04 0.44 -8.68
C ALA A 156 2.54 1.86 -8.96
N LEU A 157 3.14 2.88 -8.33
CA LEU A 157 2.81 4.29 -8.64
C LEU A 157 3.17 4.65 -10.08
N ALA A 158 4.35 4.26 -10.55
CA ALA A 158 4.77 4.50 -11.93
C ALA A 158 3.84 3.79 -12.94
N ALA A 159 3.45 2.55 -12.66
CA ALA A 159 2.51 1.79 -13.47
C ALA A 159 1.12 2.44 -13.52
N SER A 160 0.64 2.95 -12.38
CA SER A 160 -0.65 3.66 -12.29
C SER A 160 -0.63 4.96 -13.11
N GLN A 161 0.43 5.76 -12.99
CA GLN A 161 0.57 7.03 -13.73
C GLN A 161 0.69 6.81 -15.25
N GLY A 162 1.35 5.74 -15.67
CA GLY A 162 1.52 5.38 -17.08
C GLY A 162 0.38 4.56 -17.68
N GLY A 163 -0.65 4.18 -16.89
CA GLY A 163 -1.73 3.31 -17.37
C GLY A 163 -1.29 1.86 -17.63
N HIS A 164 -0.19 1.40 -17.03
CA HIS A 164 0.44 0.10 -17.30
C HIS A 164 0.15 -0.96 -16.23
N GLY A 165 -0.76 -0.73 -15.29
CA GLY A 165 -0.95 -1.56 -14.09
C GLY A 165 -1.02 -3.07 -14.37
N ALA A 166 -1.90 -3.50 -15.25
CA ALA A 166 -2.05 -4.93 -15.58
C ALA A 166 -0.81 -5.49 -16.31
N ALA A 167 -0.22 -4.73 -17.24
CA ALA A 167 0.93 -5.17 -18.01
C ALA A 167 2.21 -5.31 -17.16
N TRP A 168 2.37 -4.46 -16.15
CA TRP A 168 3.57 -4.45 -15.32
C TRP A 168 3.48 -5.36 -14.08
N ARG A 169 2.29 -5.89 -13.77
CA ARG A 169 2.08 -6.72 -12.56
C ARG A 169 3.14 -7.81 -12.37
N ALA A 170 3.39 -8.60 -13.40
CA ALA A 170 4.37 -9.69 -13.32
C ALA A 170 5.80 -9.18 -13.07
N HIS A 171 6.16 -8.04 -13.67
CA HIS A 171 7.48 -7.43 -13.49
C HIS A 171 7.64 -6.81 -12.10
N LEU A 172 6.58 -6.18 -11.56
CA LEU A 172 6.56 -5.68 -10.18
C LEU A 172 6.84 -6.82 -9.19
N ILE A 173 6.11 -7.93 -9.33
CA ILE A 173 6.27 -9.11 -8.48
C ILE A 173 7.69 -9.64 -8.59
N ALA A 174 8.20 -9.85 -9.79
CA ALA A 174 9.54 -10.40 -10.01
C ALA A 174 10.62 -9.50 -9.39
N THR A 175 10.58 -8.18 -9.66
CA THR A 175 11.58 -7.23 -9.15
C THR A 175 11.55 -7.15 -7.63
N SER A 176 10.36 -7.05 -7.03
CA SER A 176 10.21 -6.98 -5.57
C SER A 176 10.63 -8.29 -4.90
N PHE A 177 10.32 -9.43 -5.51
CA PHE A 177 10.74 -10.73 -5.00
C PHE A 177 12.26 -10.94 -5.08
N ASP A 178 12.91 -10.49 -6.15
CA ASP A 178 14.37 -10.51 -6.28
C ASP A 178 15.08 -9.69 -5.18
N ALA A 179 14.49 -8.56 -4.78
CA ALA A 179 15.02 -7.73 -3.69
C ALA A 179 15.06 -8.45 -2.34
N LEU A 180 14.19 -9.45 -2.11
CA LEU A 180 14.20 -10.28 -0.90
C LEU A 180 15.43 -11.20 -0.79
N GLY A 181 16.22 -11.34 -1.87
CA GLY A 181 17.47 -12.09 -1.86
C GLY A 181 17.30 -13.61 -2.00
N HIS A 182 16.13 -14.08 -2.42
CA HIS A 182 15.96 -15.47 -2.78
C HIS A 182 16.77 -15.77 -4.04
N ALA A 183 17.86 -16.52 -3.89
CA ALA A 183 18.72 -16.90 -5.00
C ALA A 183 17.90 -17.52 -6.15
N ARG A 184 18.00 -16.96 -7.34
CA ARG A 184 17.58 -17.67 -8.55
C ARG A 184 18.46 -18.90 -8.70
N PRO A 185 17.92 -20.09 -9.10
CA PRO A 185 18.77 -21.15 -9.58
C PRO A 185 19.63 -20.53 -10.70
N ARG A 186 20.96 -20.51 -10.51
CA ARG A 186 21.87 -20.19 -11.63
C ARG A 186 21.59 -21.22 -12.71
N PRO A 187 21.28 -20.82 -13.95
CA PRO A 187 21.42 -21.76 -15.04
C PRO A 187 22.87 -22.21 -15.00
N ASP A 188 23.07 -23.53 -14.89
CA ASP A 188 24.41 -24.12 -14.94
C ASP A 188 25.06 -23.59 -16.20
N LEU A 189 26.09 -22.74 -16.05
CA LEU A 189 26.97 -22.37 -17.11
C LEU A 189 27.83 -23.66 -17.34
N GLU A 190 27.34 -24.53 -18.20
CA GLU A 190 28.19 -25.56 -18.77
C GLU A 190 29.39 -24.86 -19.44
N VAL A 191 30.57 -25.09 -18.84
CA VAL A 191 31.87 -24.67 -19.38
C VAL A 191 32.30 -25.70 -20.43
#